data_505a52a2a4b9fc074cd30beb025e0be3
#
_entry.id   505a52a2a4b9fc074cd30beb025e0be3
#
_cell.length_a   1.000
_cell.length_b   1.000
_cell.length_c   1.000
_cell.angle_alpha   90.00
_cell.angle_beta   90.00
_cell.angle_gamma   90.00
#
_symmetry.space_group_name_H-M   'P 1'
#
loop_
_entity.id
_entity.type
_entity.pdbx_description
1 polymer ?
#
loop_
_entity_poly.entity_id
_entity_poly.type
_entity_poly.pdbx_seq_one_letter_code
_entity_poly.pdbx_strand_id
1 'polypeptide(L)'
;MAADKQTKLLAKQLFKLSLVDGAVSPDRVAGVLGWIEKHSPRHPLALLRLYHRFVAAELAKSRAVVEHAGPLADTALQLIEAAMTRKYRRAVSAVGRPSPGLLAGLRVRVGCDVYESSVARQLEVLSTSV
;
A
#
# COMPACT_ATOMS: atom_id res chain seq x y z
N MET A 1 2.85 25.74 2.51
CA MET A 1 3.82 26.11 1.48
C MET A 1 4.31 24.89 0.71
N ALA A 2 4.43 25.04 -0.58
CA ALA A 2 4.96 23.95 -1.39
C ALA A 2 6.44 23.75 -1.08
N ALA A 3 6.88 22.50 -1.02
CA ALA A 3 8.28 22.18 -0.88
C ALA A 3 9.03 22.60 -2.16
N ASP A 4 10.26 23.07 -2.03
CA ASP A 4 11.06 23.43 -3.17
C ASP A 4 11.54 22.18 -3.93
N LYS A 5 12.12 22.38 -5.11
CA LYS A 5 12.59 21.26 -5.94
C LYS A 5 13.65 20.40 -5.23
N GLN A 6 14.52 21.04 -4.45
CA GLN A 6 15.57 20.34 -3.74
C GLN A 6 15.01 19.44 -2.66
N THR A 7 14.00 19.92 -1.95
CA THR A 7 13.32 19.11 -0.91
C THR A 7 12.63 17.90 -1.55
N LYS A 8 11.97 18.09 -2.68
CA LYS A 8 11.33 16.98 -3.40
C LYS A 8 12.35 15.96 -3.90
N LEU A 9 13.46 16.41 -4.45
CA LEU A 9 14.52 15.52 -4.91
C LEU A 9 15.13 14.74 -3.75
N LEU A 10 15.38 15.40 -2.63
CA LEU A 10 15.91 14.75 -1.45
C LEU A 10 14.93 13.70 -0.91
N ALA A 11 13.64 14.02 -0.86
CA ALA A 11 12.63 13.08 -0.42
C ALA A 11 12.60 11.84 -1.32
N LYS A 12 12.69 12.01 -2.63
CA LYS A 12 12.76 10.89 -3.58
C LYS A 12 14.01 10.04 -3.37
N GLN A 13 15.15 10.66 -3.15
CA GLN A 13 16.40 9.94 -2.91
C GLN A 13 16.33 9.13 -1.63
N LEU A 14 15.81 9.73 -0.55
CA LEU A 14 15.62 9.05 0.71
C LEU A 14 14.64 7.88 0.58
N PHE A 15 13.58 8.08 -0.19
CA PHE A 15 12.62 7.01 -0.47
C PHE A 15 13.28 5.84 -1.19
N LYS A 16 14.09 6.12 -2.22
CA LYS A 16 14.81 5.07 -2.95
C LYS A 16 15.76 4.29 -2.04
N LEU A 17 16.41 4.98 -1.11
CA LEU A 17 17.29 4.35 -0.13
C LEU A 17 16.52 3.47 0.85
N SER A 18 15.24 3.73 1.03
CA SER A 18 14.38 2.95 1.92
C SER A 18 13.88 1.66 1.27
N LEU A 19 14.09 1.50 -0.04
CA LEU A 19 13.63 0.31 -0.77
C LEU A 19 14.73 -0.76 -0.79
N VAL A 20 14.32 -1.99 -0.55
CA VAL A 20 15.17 -3.18 -0.70
C VAL A 20 14.40 -4.15 -1.59
N ASP A 21 14.95 -4.46 -2.76
CA ASP A 21 14.32 -5.33 -3.75
C ASP A 21 12.91 -4.87 -4.14
N GLY A 22 12.74 -3.54 -4.24
CA GLY A 22 11.47 -2.95 -4.63
C GLY A 22 10.44 -2.83 -3.50
N ALA A 23 10.78 -3.23 -2.28
CA ALA A 23 9.90 -3.16 -1.13
C ALA A 23 10.48 -2.25 -0.04
N VAL A 24 9.61 -1.57 0.69
CA VAL A 24 10.03 -0.70 1.78
C VAL A 24 10.55 -1.54 2.94
N SER A 25 11.75 -1.23 3.39
CA SER A 25 12.37 -1.91 4.54
C SER A 25 12.23 -1.05 5.80
N PRO A 26 11.66 -1.59 6.88
CA PRO A 26 11.55 -0.86 8.15
C PRO A 26 12.90 -0.38 8.69
N ASP A 27 13.93 -1.19 8.54
CA ASP A 27 15.28 -0.84 9.02
C ASP A 27 15.83 0.37 8.26
N ARG A 28 15.61 0.39 6.95
CA ARG A 28 16.05 1.51 6.11
C ARG A 28 15.28 2.78 6.45
N VAL A 29 13.97 2.65 6.68
CA VAL A 29 13.13 3.79 7.09
C VAL A 29 13.64 4.37 8.41
N ALA A 30 13.92 3.53 9.38
CA ALA A 30 14.46 3.97 10.66
C ALA A 30 15.79 4.71 10.49
N GLY A 31 16.67 4.21 9.62
CA GLY A 31 17.92 4.86 9.27
C GLY A 31 17.74 6.23 8.66
N VAL A 32 16.79 6.35 7.72
CA VAL A 32 16.48 7.63 7.07
C VAL A 32 15.95 8.65 8.07
N LEU A 33 15.03 8.23 8.94
CA LEU A 33 14.47 9.11 9.97
C LEU A 33 15.57 9.59 10.93
N GLY A 34 16.48 8.70 11.33
CA GLY A 34 17.62 9.06 12.15
C GLY A 34 18.55 10.05 11.46
N TRP A 35 18.77 9.88 10.16
CA TRP A 35 19.58 10.80 9.37
C TRP A 35 18.95 12.21 9.34
N ILE A 36 17.63 12.29 9.11
CA ILE A 36 16.91 13.57 9.07
C ILE A 36 17.02 14.27 10.43
N GLU A 37 16.84 13.53 11.52
CA GLU A 37 16.94 14.07 12.87
C GLU A 37 18.35 14.60 13.15
N LYS A 38 19.37 13.86 12.75
CA LYS A 38 20.76 14.19 13.01
C LYS A 38 21.28 15.36 12.18
N HIS A 39 20.88 15.44 10.90
CA HIS A 39 21.44 16.41 9.95
C HIS A 39 20.57 17.66 9.80
N SER A 40 19.36 17.66 10.31
CA SER A 40 18.44 18.80 10.28
C SER A 40 18.42 19.51 8.92
N PRO A 41 18.01 18.82 7.84
CA PRO A 41 18.02 19.42 6.51
C PRO A 41 17.07 20.62 6.44
N ARG A 42 17.25 21.44 5.40
CA ARG A 42 16.39 22.60 5.16
C ARG A 42 14.95 22.12 4.96
N HIS A 43 14.00 22.76 5.65
CA HIS A 43 12.58 22.40 5.61
C HIS A 43 12.31 20.95 6.04
N PRO A 44 12.74 20.55 7.26
CA PRO A 44 12.65 19.15 7.67
C PRO A 44 11.22 18.63 7.74
N LEU A 45 10.27 19.48 8.12
CA LEU A 45 8.86 19.07 8.21
C LEU A 45 8.27 18.79 6.84
N ALA A 46 8.55 19.64 5.85
CA ALA A 46 8.10 19.43 4.48
C ALA A 46 8.73 18.16 3.89
N LEU A 47 10.02 17.94 4.19
CA LEU A 47 10.73 16.74 3.75
C LEU A 47 10.09 15.48 4.34
N LEU A 48 9.79 15.49 5.64
CA LEU A 48 9.15 14.35 6.31
C LEU A 48 7.77 14.06 5.71
N ARG A 49 7.00 15.09 5.41
CA ARG A 49 5.67 14.91 4.82
C ARG A 49 5.74 14.28 3.44
N LEU A 50 6.67 14.72 2.60
CA LEU A 50 6.86 14.14 1.28
C LEU A 50 7.37 12.71 1.35
N TYR A 51 8.35 12.47 2.21
CA TYR A 51 8.89 11.13 2.42
C TYR A 51 7.80 10.17 2.92
N HIS A 52 7.02 10.61 3.90
CA HIS A 52 5.90 9.83 4.42
C HIS A 52 4.90 9.50 3.32
N ARG A 53 4.60 10.47 2.47
CA ARG A 53 3.66 10.26 1.35
C ARG A 53 4.17 9.19 0.38
N PHE A 54 5.44 9.24 0.03
CA PHE A 54 6.03 8.24 -0.87
C PHE A 54 6.02 6.85 -0.25
N VAL A 55 6.40 6.74 1.02
CA VAL A 55 6.41 5.46 1.73
C VAL A 55 4.99 4.91 1.88
N ALA A 56 4.04 5.75 2.25
CA ALA A 56 2.65 5.33 2.41
C ALA A 56 2.05 4.83 1.08
N ALA A 57 2.34 5.53 -0.02
CA ALA A 57 1.87 5.12 -1.35
C ALA A 57 2.46 3.75 -1.75
N GLU A 58 3.74 3.53 -1.47
CA GLU A 58 4.38 2.25 -1.79
C GLU A 58 3.85 1.11 -0.93
N LEU A 59 3.62 1.36 0.36
CA LEU A 59 3.01 0.37 1.24
C LEU A 59 1.59 0.02 0.81
N ALA A 60 0.83 1.03 0.36
CA ALA A 60 -0.54 0.80 -0.12
C ALA A 60 -0.56 -0.13 -1.34
N LYS A 61 0.45 -0.06 -2.20
CA LYS A 61 0.56 -0.95 -3.37
C LYS A 61 0.78 -2.41 -2.98
N SER A 62 1.29 -2.65 -1.78
CA SER A 62 1.56 -4.00 -1.29
C SER A 62 0.48 -4.50 -0.33
N ARG A 63 -0.59 -3.74 -0.16
CA ARG A 63 -1.68 -4.10 0.75
C ARG A 63 -3.01 -4.02 0.02
N ALA A 64 -3.75 -5.13 0.05
CA ALA A 64 -5.12 -5.18 -0.43
C ALA A 64 -6.05 -5.02 0.75
N VAL A 65 -6.85 -3.96 0.76
CA VAL A 65 -7.88 -3.76 1.78
C VAL A 65 -9.19 -4.27 1.21
N VAL A 66 -9.73 -5.32 1.84
CA VAL A 66 -10.96 -5.95 1.40
C VAL A 66 -12.09 -5.48 2.29
N GLU A 67 -12.92 -4.58 1.77
CA GLU A 67 -14.10 -4.11 2.47
C GLU A 67 -15.24 -5.08 2.20
N HIS A 68 -15.96 -5.48 3.23
CA HIS A 68 -17.02 -6.48 3.13
C HIS A 68 -18.21 -6.11 3.99
N ALA A 69 -19.40 -6.53 3.55
CA ALA A 69 -20.66 -6.19 4.21
C ALA A 69 -21.04 -7.22 5.28
N GLY A 70 -20.52 -8.42 5.21
CA GLY A 70 -20.83 -9.50 6.15
C GLY A 70 -19.59 -10.27 6.54
N PRO A 71 -19.75 -11.46 7.14
CA PRO A 71 -18.61 -12.29 7.51
C PRO A 71 -17.75 -12.62 6.29
N LEU A 72 -16.44 -12.58 6.47
CA LEU A 72 -15.49 -12.90 5.40
C LEU A 72 -14.61 -14.06 5.87
N ALA A 73 -14.61 -15.14 5.11
CA ALA A 73 -13.79 -16.31 5.44
C ALA A 73 -12.32 -16.03 5.15
N ASP A 74 -11.44 -16.64 5.95
CA ASP A 74 -9.99 -16.52 5.74
C ASP A 74 -9.57 -17.06 4.38
N THR A 75 -10.24 -18.10 3.87
CA THR A 75 -9.99 -18.65 2.56
C THR A 75 -10.23 -17.62 1.46
N ALA A 76 -11.25 -16.78 1.59
CA ALA A 76 -11.54 -15.71 0.63
C ALA A 76 -10.40 -14.67 0.63
N LEU A 77 -9.91 -14.29 1.80
CA LEU A 77 -8.77 -13.38 1.92
C LEU A 77 -7.52 -13.97 1.27
N GLN A 78 -7.27 -15.26 1.49
CA GLN A 78 -6.12 -15.94 0.88
C GLN A 78 -6.21 -15.97 -0.64
N LEU A 79 -7.39 -16.20 -1.20
CA LEU A 79 -7.60 -16.19 -2.65
C LEU A 79 -7.35 -14.81 -3.24
N ILE A 80 -7.84 -13.77 -2.58
CA ILE A 80 -7.64 -12.39 -3.02
C ILE A 80 -6.16 -12.03 -2.94
N GLU A 81 -5.50 -12.41 -1.85
CA GLU A 81 -4.07 -12.18 -1.67
C GLU A 81 -3.24 -12.84 -2.77
N ALA A 82 -3.53 -14.09 -3.07
CA ALA A 82 -2.84 -14.82 -4.13
C ALA A 82 -3.08 -14.20 -5.51
N ALA A 83 -4.32 -13.81 -5.79
CA ALA A 83 -4.67 -13.19 -7.06
C ALA A 83 -4.01 -11.84 -7.25
N MET A 84 -3.99 -11.01 -6.20
CA MET A 84 -3.36 -9.69 -6.26
C MET A 84 -1.85 -9.78 -6.33
N THR A 85 -1.24 -10.74 -5.63
CA THR A 85 0.20 -11.00 -5.71
C THR A 85 0.60 -11.37 -7.14
N ARG A 86 -0.22 -12.18 -7.80
CA ARG A 86 0.01 -12.57 -9.19
C ARG A 86 -0.17 -11.40 -10.15
N LYS A 87 -1.22 -10.61 -9.94
CA LYS A 87 -1.55 -9.49 -10.81
C LYS A 87 -0.49 -8.39 -10.77
N TYR A 88 -0.04 -8.03 -9.59
CA TYR A 88 0.92 -6.96 -9.39
C TYR A 88 2.37 -7.42 -9.38
N ARG A 89 2.60 -8.73 -9.43
CA ARG A 89 3.94 -9.32 -9.43
C ARG A 89 4.80 -8.88 -8.25
N ARG A 90 4.13 -8.73 -7.10
CA ARG A 90 4.79 -8.40 -5.82
C ARG A 90 3.97 -9.02 -4.70
N ALA A 91 4.61 -9.22 -3.54
CA ALA A 91 3.90 -9.76 -2.40
C ALA A 91 2.83 -8.77 -1.94
N VAL A 92 1.57 -9.19 -1.98
CA VAL A 92 0.44 -8.38 -1.55
C VAL A 92 -0.25 -9.08 -0.39
N SER A 93 -0.40 -8.37 0.72
CA SER A 93 -1.12 -8.88 1.88
C SER A 93 -2.57 -8.41 1.84
N ALA A 94 -3.51 -9.30 2.12
CA ALA A 94 -4.93 -8.96 2.17
C ALA A 94 -5.38 -8.80 3.61
N VAL A 95 -6.11 -7.73 3.88
CA VAL A 95 -6.66 -7.42 5.19
C VAL A 95 -8.15 -7.16 5.05
N GLY A 96 -8.98 -7.85 5.84
CA GLY A 96 -10.42 -7.67 5.86
C GLY A 96 -10.81 -6.45 6.69
N ARG A 97 -11.77 -5.68 6.19
CA ARG A 97 -12.30 -4.52 6.90
C ARG A 97 -13.82 -4.49 6.75
N PRO A 98 -14.58 -4.60 7.85
CA PRO A 98 -16.04 -4.52 7.76
C PRO A 98 -16.47 -3.13 7.31
N SER A 99 -17.42 -3.09 6.38
CA SER A 99 -17.98 -1.85 5.87
C SER A 99 -19.50 -1.95 5.81
N PRO A 100 -20.20 -1.45 6.83
CA PRO A 100 -21.66 -1.56 6.88
C PRO A 100 -22.34 -0.74 5.77
N GLY A 101 -21.63 0.17 5.13
CA GLY A 101 -22.16 0.94 4.01
C GLY A 101 -22.32 0.13 2.73
N LEU A 102 -21.68 -1.04 2.63
CA LEU A 102 -21.84 -1.92 1.48
C LEU A 102 -23.10 -2.76 1.67
N LEU A 103 -23.97 -2.77 0.67
CA LEU A 103 -25.19 -3.55 0.71
C LEU A 103 -24.90 -5.04 0.51
N ALA A 104 -24.00 -5.34 -0.41
CA ALA A 104 -23.57 -6.71 -0.69
C ALA A 104 -22.27 -6.67 -1.48
N GLY A 105 -21.48 -7.73 -1.36
CA GLY A 105 -20.28 -7.88 -2.16
C GLY A 105 -19.03 -7.42 -1.45
N LEU A 106 -17.99 -7.28 -2.24
CA LEU A 106 -16.67 -6.89 -1.76
C LEU A 106 -16.15 -5.69 -2.53
N ARG A 107 -15.38 -4.89 -1.83
CA ARG A 107 -14.57 -3.85 -2.46
C ARG A 107 -13.12 -4.10 -2.09
N VAL A 108 -12.28 -4.33 -3.09
CA VAL A 108 -10.85 -4.57 -2.88
C VAL A 108 -10.10 -3.34 -3.35
N ARG A 109 -9.31 -2.78 -2.47
CA ARG A 109 -8.49 -1.60 -2.79
C ARG A 109 -7.02 -1.94 -2.67
N VAL A 110 -6.28 -1.75 -3.75
CA VAL A 110 -4.83 -1.95 -3.79
C VAL A 110 -4.21 -0.68 -4.36
N GLY A 111 -3.57 0.12 -3.51
CA GLY A 111 -3.06 1.42 -3.91
C GLY A 111 -4.19 2.34 -4.36
N CYS A 112 -4.14 2.76 -5.62
CA CYS A 112 -5.19 3.59 -6.22
C CYS A 112 -6.25 2.78 -6.95
N ASP A 113 -6.03 1.47 -7.11
CA ASP A 113 -6.95 0.60 -7.83
C ASP A 113 -8.06 0.13 -6.91
N VAL A 114 -9.30 0.19 -7.39
CA VAL A 114 -10.47 -0.26 -6.64
C VAL A 114 -11.24 -1.25 -7.50
N TYR A 115 -11.51 -2.42 -6.94
CA TYR A 115 -12.29 -3.47 -7.59
C TYR A 115 -13.58 -3.67 -6.82
N GLU A 116 -14.69 -3.44 -7.47
CA GLU A 116 -16.03 -3.61 -6.88
C GLU A 116 -16.80 -4.62 -7.68
N SER A 117 -17.33 -5.63 -7.03
CA SER A 117 -18.30 -6.53 -7.65
C SER A 117 -18.87 -7.47 -6.59
N SER A 118 -19.81 -8.34 -7.00
CA SER A 118 -20.31 -9.35 -6.09
C SER A 118 -19.20 -10.33 -5.73
N VAL A 119 -19.19 -10.77 -4.47
CA VAL A 119 -18.16 -11.66 -3.93
C VAL A 119 -18.02 -12.92 -4.77
N ALA A 120 -19.15 -13.57 -5.04
CA ALA A 120 -19.17 -14.84 -5.76
C ALA A 120 -18.54 -14.71 -7.15
N ARG A 121 -18.92 -13.65 -7.87
CA ARG A 121 -18.43 -13.43 -9.22
C ARG A 121 -16.93 -13.11 -9.25
N GLN A 122 -16.47 -12.29 -8.31
CA GLN A 122 -15.05 -11.94 -8.20
C GLN A 122 -14.19 -13.17 -7.93
N LEU A 123 -14.59 -13.97 -6.95
CA LEU A 123 -13.85 -15.16 -6.59
C LEU A 123 -13.85 -16.18 -7.72
N GLU A 124 -14.97 -16.32 -8.42
CA GLU A 124 -15.09 -17.21 -9.55
C GLU A 124 -14.14 -16.79 -10.69
N VAL A 125 -14.12 -15.51 -11.05
CA VAL A 125 -13.22 -14.99 -12.07
C VAL A 125 -11.77 -15.17 -11.65
N LEU A 126 -11.42 -14.89 -10.40
CA LEU A 126 -10.06 -15.05 -9.92
C LEU A 126 -9.62 -16.51 -9.92
N SER A 127 -10.51 -17.45 -9.59
CA SER A 127 -10.18 -18.87 -9.59
C SER A 127 -10.05 -19.44 -11.00
N THR A 128 -10.79 -18.91 -11.97
CA THR A 128 -10.71 -19.35 -13.37
C THR A 128 -9.57 -18.70 -14.15
N SER A 129 -8.97 -17.65 -13.62
CA SER A 129 -7.85 -16.93 -14.25
C SER A 129 -6.50 -17.61 -14.04
N VAL A 130 -6.46 -18.77 -13.47
CA VAL A 130 -5.25 -19.51 -13.16
C VAL A 130 -4.63 -20.11 -14.41
#